data_ba41a49b8e9a94bd2362563739e7d53c
#
_entry.id   ba41a49b8e9a94bd2362563739e7d53c
#
_cell.length_a   1.000
_cell.length_b   1.000
_cell.length_c   1.000
_cell.angle_alpha   90.00
_cell.angle_beta   90.00
_cell.angle_gamma   90.00
#
_symmetry.space_group_name_H-M   'P 1'
#
loop_
_entity.id
_entity.type
_entity.pdbx_description
1 polymer ?
#
loop_
_entity_poly.entity_id
_entity_poly.type
_entity_poly.pdbx_seq_one_letter_code
_entity_poly.pdbx_strand_id
1 'polypeptide(L)'
;MTVREGVAVSTIKYNKLVRDRIPEIIEASGKRCVCSTLSDEEYLAKLDEKLNEELAEYQESKSMEELADLLEVVRAVATARGSSIEEVEAIRRDKAVKRGGFEKKILLTEVTTDD
;
A
#
# COMPACT_ATOMS: atom_id res chain seq x y z
N MET A 1 -9.93 27.04 -23.52
CA MET A 1 -10.94 26.09 -23.05
C MET A 1 -12.20 26.84 -22.65
N THR A 2 -13.32 26.40 -23.12
CA THR A 2 -14.59 27.02 -22.83
C THR A 2 -15.21 26.37 -21.61
N VAL A 3 -15.50 27.17 -20.58
CA VAL A 3 -16.23 26.68 -19.41
C VAL A 3 -17.71 26.81 -19.71
N ARG A 4 -18.47 25.74 -19.53
CA ARG A 4 -19.91 25.80 -19.70
C ARG A 4 -20.51 26.66 -18.60
N GLU A 5 -21.47 27.49 -18.97
CA GLU A 5 -22.19 28.32 -18.03
C GLU A 5 -22.88 27.43 -16.98
N GLY A 6 -22.70 27.73 -15.71
CA GLY A 6 -23.25 26.99 -14.61
C GLY A 6 -22.49 25.73 -14.21
N VAL A 7 -21.35 25.42 -14.88
CA VAL A 7 -20.51 24.26 -14.56
C VAL A 7 -19.20 24.75 -13.95
N ALA A 8 -18.94 24.34 -12.72
CA ALA A 8 -17.66 24.62 -12.07
C ALA A 8 -16.62 23.59 -12.48
N VAL A 9 -15.42 24.06 -12.81
CA VAL A 9 -14.25 23.21 -13.02
C VAL A 9 -13.44 23.22 -11.74
N SER A 10 -13.21 22.03 -11.16
CA SER A 10 -12.39 21.89 -9.96
C SER A 10 -11.29 20.88 -10.19
N THR A 11 -10.15 21.10 -9.57
CA THR A 11 -8.99 20.24 -9.64
C THR A 11 -8.60 19.84 -8.23
N ILE A 12 -8.46 18.53 -7.99
CA ILE A 12 -7.95 17.98 -6.74
C ILE A 12 -6.56 17.43 -7.03
N LYS A 13 -5.60 17.82 -6.21
CA LYS A 13 -4.23 17.33 -6.34
C LYS A 13 -3.98 16.22 -5.33
N TYR A 14 -3.64 15.05 -5.83
CA TYR A 14 -3.40 13.87 -4.98
C TYR A 14 -1.92 13.63 -4.73
N ASN A 15 -1.09 13.70 -5.77
CA ASN A 15 0.36 13.43 -5.70
C ASN A 15 0.65 12.08 -5.02
N LYS A 16 -0.12 11.07 -5.37
CA LYS A 16 -0.06 9.73 -4.78
C LYS A 16 0.23 8.69 -5.84
N LEU A 17 0.95 7.65 -5.43
CA LEU A 17 1.08 6.46 -6.24
C LEU A 17 -0.28 5.77 -6.30
N VAL A 18 -0.70 5.36 -7.49
CA VAL A 18 -1.97 4.68 -7.72
C VAL A 18 -1.75 3.35 -8.45
N ARG A 19 -2.73 2.45 -8.38
CA ARG A 19 -2.70 1.20 -9.14
C ARG A 19 -2.71 1.50 -10.63
N ASP A 20 -2.12 0.60 -11.42
CA ASP A 20 -1.84 0.80 -12.85
C ASP A 20 -3.07 1.18 -13.69
N ARG A 21 -4.24 0.66 -13.34
CA ARG A 21 -5.45 0.90 -14.12
C ARG A 21 -6.29 2.09 -13.66
N ILE A 22 -5.88 2.76 -12.60
CA ILE A 22 -6.65 3.89 -12.07
C ILE A 22 -6.79 5.03 -13.08
N PRO A 23 -5.74 5.44 -13.82
CA PRO A 23 -5.92 6.50 -14.82
C PRO A 23 -7.00 6.17 -15.86
N GLU A 24 -7.02 4.95 -16.40
CA GLU A 24 -8.04 4.55 -17.38
C GLU A 24 -9.44 4.50 -16.77
N ILE A 25 -9.56 4.11 -15.49
CA ILE A 25 -10.84 4.09 -14.78
C ILE A 25 -11.38 5.51 -14.59
N ILE A 26 -10.50 6.46 -14.23
CA ILE A 26 -10.87 7.87 -14.08
C ILE A 26 -11.36 8.43 -15.41
N GLU A 27 -10.62 8.20 -16.49
CA GLU A 27 -10.98 8.69 -17.81
C GLU A 27 -12.28 8.08 -18.33
N ALA A 28 -12.50 6.80 -18.06
CA ALA A 28 -13.75 6.12 -18.41
C ALA A 28 -14.97 6.71 -17.68
N SER A 29 -14.74 7.35 -16.53
CA SER A 29 -15.81 8.04 -15.77
C SER A 29 -16.12 9.44 -16.31
N GLY A 30 -15.42 9.89 -17.35
CA GLY A 30 -15.59 11.22 -17.93
C GLY A 30 -14.74 12.31 -17.31
N LYS A 31 -13.86 11.96 -16.37
CA LYS A 31 -12.93 12.88 -15.72
C LYS A 31 -11.59 12.87 -16.45
N ARG A 32 -10.79 13.90 -16.20
CA ARG A 32 -9.41 13.98 -16.72
C ARG A 32 -8.44 13.81 -15.57
N CYS A 33 -7.32 13.18 -15.84
CA CYS A 33 -6.23 13.07 -14.87
C CYS A 33 -4.90 13.40 -15.51
N VAL A 34 -3.98 13.91 -14.72
CA VAL A 34 -2.59 14.14 -15.12
C VAL A 34 -1.74 13.17 -14.34
N CYS A 35 -0.98 12.34 -15.05
CA CYS A 35 -0.15 11.30 -14.46
C CYS A 35 1.28 11.38 -15.01
N SER A 36 2.23 10.86 -14.24
CA SER A 36 3.61 10.72 -14.69
C SER A 36 4.13 9.36 -14.22
N THR A 37 5.17 8.88 -14.90
CA THR A 37 5.87 7.66 -14.49
C THR A 37 7.10 8.04 -13.70
N LEU A 38 7.22 7.49 -12.49
CA LEU A 38 8.32 7.79 -11.59
C LEU A 38 9.60 7.07 -12.00
N SER A 39 10.75 7.62 -11.61
CA SER A 39 12.01 6.88 -11.65
C SER A 39 11.97 5.75 -10.61
N ASP A 40 12.87 4.78 -10.73
CA ASP A 40 12.94 3.67 -9.78
C ASP A 40 13.16 4.17 -8.34
N GLU A 41 14.00 5.17 -8.15
CA GLU A 41 14.27 5.75 -6.84
C GLU A 41 13.04 6.43 -6.25
N GLU A 42 12.36 7.26 -7.05
CA GLU A 42 11.13 7.93 -6.64
C GLU A 42 10.02 6.92 -6.34
N TYR A 43 9.95 5.86 -7.15
CA TYR A 43 8.98 4.80 -6.97
C TYR A 43 9.16 4.09 -5.62
N LEU A 44 10.39 3.74 -5.24
CA LEU A 44 10.66 3.13 -3.93
C LEU A 44 10.20 4.03 -2.78
N ALA A 45 10.51 5.32 -2.86
CA ALA A 45 10.09 6.28 -1.84
C ALA A 45 8.55 6.38 -1.74
N LYS A 46 7.87 6.41 -2.88
CA LYS A 46 6.41 6.49 -2.92
C LYS A 46 5.73 5.20 -2.47
N LEU A 47 6.36 4.05 -2.70
CA LEU A 47 5.85 2.78 -2.18
C LEU A 47 5.90 2.76 -0.65
N ASP A 48 6.98 3.26 -0.04
CA ASP A 48 7.08 3.34 1.42
C ASP A 48 6.00 4.27 1.99
N GLU A 49 5.74 5.41 1.35
CA GLU A 49 4.63 6.30 1.73
C GLU A 49 3.28 5.58 1.59
N LYS A 50 3.12 4.78 0.53
CA LYS A 50 1.89 4.04 0.27
C LYS A 50 1.64 2.98 1.34
N LEU A 51 2.68 2.32 1.84
CA LEU A 51 2.57 1.39 2.96
C LEU A 51 1.96 2.07 4.17
N ASN A 52 2.46 3.26 4.53
CA ASN A 52 1.94 4.03 5.66
C ASN A 52 0.48 4.43 5.44
N GLU A 53 0.14 4.85 4.24
CA GLU A 53 -1.22 5.25 3.87
C GLU A 53 -2.21 4.09 4.02
N GLU A 54 -1.89 2.93 3.44
CA GLU A 54 -2.78 1.77 3.50
C GLU A 54 -2.89 1.21 4.93
N LEU A 55 -1.81 1.25 5.70
CA LEU A 55 -1.84 0.88 7.11
C LEU A 55 -2.80 1.77 7.89
N ALA A 56 -2.72 3.09 7.70
CA ALA A 56 -3.60 4.05 8.36
C ALA A 56 -5.07 3.82 7.99
N GLU A 57 -5.35 3.55 6.71
CA GLU A 57 -6.70 3.26 6.23
C GLU A 57 -7.27 1.98 6.86
N TYR A 58 -6.45 0.94 6.98
CA TYR A 58 -6.85 -0.27 7.69
C TYR A 58 -7.16 0.02 9.16
N GLN A 59 -6.29 0.77 9.84
CA GLN A 59 -6.49 1.07 11.26
C GLN A 59 -7.76 1.87 11.52
N GLU A 60 -8.19 2.66 10.57
CA GLU A 60 -9.45 3.40 10.65
C GLU A 60 -10.67 2.51 10.36
N SER A 61 -10.65 1.77 9.26
CA SER A 61 -11.80 1.00 8.79
C SER A 61 -11.91 -0.41 9.39
N LYS A 62 -10.77 -1.04 9.69
CA LYS A 62 -10.64 -2.45 10.11
C LYS A 62 -11.21 -3.43 9.08
N SER A 63 -11.29 -3.03 7.80
CA SER A 63 -11.87 -3.85 6.75
C SER A 63 -10.85 -4.77 6.09
N MET A 64 -11.34 -5.89 5.55
CA MET A 64 -10.49 -6.83 4.81
C MET A 64 -10.03 -6.24 3.47
N GLU A 65 -10.82 -5.34 2.87
CA GLU A 65 -10.46 -4.64 1.65
C GLU A 65 -9.18 -3.80 1.85
N GLU A 66 -9.08 -3.11 2.99
CA GLU A 66 -7.90 -2.32 3.30
C GLU A 66 -6.67 -3.20 3.59
N LEU A 67 -6.86 -4.38 4.19
CA LEU A 67 -5.78 -5.34 4.34
C LEU A 67 -5.30 -5.85 2.98
N ALA A 68 -6.22 -6.08 2.04
CA ALA A 68 -5.87 -6.49 0.69
C ALA A 68 -5.07 -5.40 -0.03
N ASP A 69 -5.45 -4.14 0.15
CA ASP A 69 -4.71 -3.00 -0.40
C ASP A 69 -3.30 -2.91 0.19
N LEU A 70 -3.17 -3.09 1.51
CA LEU A 70 -1.88 -3.12 2.17
C LEU A 70 -1.01 -4.26 1.61
N LEU A 71 -1.60 -5.45 1.45
CA LEU A 71 -0.90 -6.62 0.92
C LEU A 71 -0.42 -6.38 -0.52
N GLU A 72 -1.20 -5.69 -1.35
CA GLU A 72 -0.79 -5.36 -2.72
C GLU A 72 0.44 -4.44 -2.72
N VAL A 73 0.50 -3.47 -1.80
CA VAL A 73 1.67 -2.60 -1.66
C VAL A 73 2.88 -3.40 -1.18
N VAL A 74 2.70 -4.33 -0.23
CA VAL A 74 3.78 -5.22 0.22
C VAL A 74 4.35 -6.01 -0.96
N ARG A 75 3.49 -6.54 -1.82
CA ARG A 75 3.89 -7.24 -3.04
C ARG A 75 4.74 -6.34 -3.95
N ALA A 76 4.28 -5.11 -4.19
CA ALA A 76 5.00 -4.16 -5.02
C ALA A 76 6.36 -3.79 -4.44
N VAL A 77 6.45 -3.61 -3.13
CA VAL A 77 7.71 -3.32 -2.42
C VAL A 77 8.70 -4.49 -2.60
N ALA A 78 8.26 -5.72 -2.41
CA ALA A 78 9.10 -6.89 -2.55
C ALA A 78 9.73 -6.95 -3.96
N THR A 79 8.92 -6.75 -4.99
CA THR A 79 9.38 -6.74 -6.39
C THR A 79 10.33 -5.57 -6.65
N ALA A 80 9.98 -4.37 -6.21
CA ALA A 80 10.79 -3.17 -6.43
C ALA A 80 12.16 -3.25 -5.75
N ARG A 81 12.27 -3.99 -4.65
CA ARG A 81 13.54 -4.20 -3.95
C ARG A 81 14.30 -5.44 -4.41
N GLY A 82 13.91 -6.03 -5.53
CA GLY A 82 14.64 -7.14 -6.16
C GLY A 82 14.28 -8.52 -5.62
N SER A 83 13.16 -8.64 -4.92
CA SER A 83 12.67 -9.91 -4.40
C SER A 83 11.33 -10.27 -5.06
N SER A 84 10.47 -10.99 -4.36
CA SER A 84 9.15 -11.37 -4.83
C SER A 84 8.23 -11.62 -3.65
N ILE A 85 6.93 -11.59 -3.88
CA ILE A 85 5.98 -11.93 -2.82
C ILE A 85 6.12 -13.40 -2.39
N GLU A 86 6.48 -14.29 -3.32
CA GLU A 86 6.71 -15.70 -3.03
C GLU A 86 7.88 -15.87 -2.06
N GLU A 87 8.95 -15.11 -2.26
CA GLU A 87 10.11 -15.14 -1.38
C GLU A 87 9.77 -14.61 0.02
N VAL A 88 9.03 -13.49 0.09
CA VAL A 88 8.54 -12.93 1.36
C VAL A 88 7.64 -13.95 2.07
N GLU A 89 6.74 -14.61 1.34
CA GLU A 89 5.84 -15.63 1.89
C GLU A 89 6.60 -16.84 2.42
N ALA A 90 7.66 -17.26 1.75
CA ALA A 90 8.52 -18.35 2.21
C ALA A 90 9.18 -18.00 3.55
N ILE A 91 9.68 -16.76 3.67
CA ILE A 91 10.29 -16.27 4.90
C ILE A 91 9.24 -16.20 6.02
N ARG A 92 8.05 -15.68 5.72
CA ARG A 92 6.94 -15.58 6.66
C ARG A 92 6.58 -16.97 7.21
N ARG A 93 6.43 -17.93 6.31
CA ARG A 93 6.07 -19.31 6.67
C ARG A 93 7.14 -19.97 7.54
N ASP A 94 8.41 -19.78 7.19
CA ASP A 94 9.53 -20.30 7.97
C ASP A 94 9.54 -19.75 9.40
N LYS A 95 9.32 -18.44 9.53
CA LYS A 95 9.20 -17.81 10.86
C LYS A 95 8.01 -18.33 11.65
N ALA A 96 6.88 -18.55 10.97
CA ALA A 96 5.69 -19.09 11.61
C ALA A 96 5.92 -20.51 12.13
N VAL A 97 6.67 -21.33 11.40
CA VAL A 97 7.05 -22.69 11.85
C VAL A 97 7.98 -22.62 13.07
N LYS A 98 8.96 -21.73 13.05
CA LYS A 98 9.97 -21.64 14.12
C LYS A 98 9.48 -20.90 15.37
N ARG A 99 8.66 -19.89 15.21
CA ARG A 99 8.26 -18.96 16.28
C ARG A 99 6.78 -18.98 16.59
N GLY A 100 5.98 -19.61 15.74
CA GLY A 100 4.52 -19.60 15.82
C GLY A 100 3.91 -18.35 15.19
N GLY A 101 2.60 -18.33 15.11
CA GLY A 101 1.83 -17.15 14.75
C GLY A 101 1.43 -16.38 16.01
N PHE A 102 0.28 -15.74 15.97
CA PHE A 102 -0.19 -14.90 17.08
C PHE A 102 -1.47 -15.44 17.76
N GLU A 103 -1.88 -16.65 17.42
CA GLU A 103 -3.16 -17.21 17.85
C GLU A 103 -3.26 -17.42 19.36
N LYS A 104 -2.13 -17.59 20.05
CA LYS A 104 -2.11 -17.78 21.50
C LYS A 104 -2.29 -16.50 22.28
N LYS A 105 -2.29 -15.34 21.62
CA LYS A 105 -2.56 -14.02 22.25
C LYS A 105 -1.60 -13.69 23.39
N ILE A 106 -0.31 -14.03 23.22
CA ILE A 106 0.69 -13.86 24.27
C ILE A 106 1.21 -12.44 24.30
N LEU A 107 1.11 -11.79 25.48
CA LEU A 107 1.75 -10.50 25.75
C LEU A 107 2.99 -10.76 26.58
N LEU A 108 4.16 -10.47 26.05
CA LEU A 108 5.42 -10.56 26.79
C LEU A 108 5.61 -9.26 27.57
N THR A 109 5.61 -9.34 28.90
CA THR A 109 5.77 -8.18 29.76
C THR A 109 7.20 -7.99 30.26
N GLU A 110 7.89 -9.06 30.59
CA GLU A 110 9.24 -8.97 31.13
C GLU A 110 10.08 -10.18 30.72
N VAL A 111 11.38 -9.96 30.67
CA VAL A 111 12.38 -11.02 30.55
C VAL A 111 13.45 -10.72 31.58
N THR A 112 13.80 -11.72 32.38
CA THR A 112 14.86 -11.63 33.37
C THR A 112 15.94 -12.63 33.01
N THR A 113 17.20 -12.20 33.05
CA THR A 113 18.35 -13.07 32.84
C THR A 113 19.08 -13.20 34.18
N ASP A 114 19.21 -14.44 34.66
CA ASP A 114 20.00 -14.74 35.85
C ASP A 114 21.41 -15.12 35.46
N ASP A 115 22.40 -14.45 35.98
CA ASP A 115 23.81 -14.72 35.70
C ASP A 115 24.37 -15.82 36.57
#